data_1072c06266b842d385e73633032b86d2
#
_entry.id   1072c06266b842d385e73633032b86d2
#
_cell.length_a   1.000
_cell.length_b   1.000
_cell.length_c   1.000
_cell.angle_alpha   90.00
_cell.angle_beta   90.00
_cell.angle_gamma   90.00
#
_symmetry.space_group_name_H-M   'P 1'
#
loop_
_entity.id
_entity.type
_entity.pdbx_description
1 polymer ?
#
loop_
_entity_poly.entity_id
_entity_poly.type
_entity_poly.pdbx_seq_one_letter_code
_entity_poly.pdbx_strand_id
1 'polypeptide(L)'
;MHRYSHHLPISKGPVCLVIQACIAFCYSVDNNTRIMYYCFMALINPNITPSEYFKKPCLVNQKKYEALKCFFYEKENAVKVASKFGYTLSSFYSLTRDFRNYLKTPKMEDMFFLVPKPGRKEKKFDGEINSLIINLRKQYLSIPDIKSILGSKSYKVSEKYIWEVLRKEGFARLPRRSNQVRNISGLNKKIKAPISVTMDYIPEKFTTQNSIGIFCLLPYIRKYGIDIAINNSLYPETSSISKYSSILSFIALKISNVRRYSADDLWCMDRGLGLFAGLTVLPKTGWFSSYSSRITRRMNLSFLKSLHRVWKSNGLLSDTMNLDFTTIPYWGDDSQLENNWSGKRNKALSSMLAVLAQEPDSGIIDYTDTNIRHDNEPEVVLEFLDFYRDDNPKDTSLKYIVFDSKFTPYENLRKLDGNDLKFITIRNRGKRIVKKLDELPSTSWKKIRVMNADGKGRTLKVFEEKVFLKDYGKEIRQIAITGHGKIKPALIITNDDDINQEDVVRKYSRRWIVEKGISEQIEFFHLNRVSSSMVIKVDFDLTMSVLAHNLYRLLAMNLPGHTHNTSTTLFEKFLCNSGEIEITSEEIIVRMKKKRNLPALLNEMEKFENIVIPCMDNKKLIITGSSTT
;
A
#
# COMPACT_ATOMS: atom_id res chain seq x y z
N MET A 1 -0.54 38.58 10.08
CA MET A 1 -1.02 39.67 10.97
C MET A 1 -2.47 39.96 10.65
N HIS A 2 -3.37 39.52 11.46
CA HIS A 2 -4.53 40.25 11.97
C HIS A 2 -5.23 39.32 12.97
N ARG A 3 -5.13 39.75 14.22
CA ARG A 3 -5.79 39.18 15.40
C ARG A 3 -7.27 39.55 15.35
N TYR A 4 -8.14 38.60 15.67
CA TYR A 4 -9.43 38.91 16.28
C TYR A 4 -9.45 38.29 17.67
N SER A 5 -9.26 39.15 18.66
CA SER A 5 -9.48 38.88 20.06
C SER A 5 -10.92 39.26 20.41
N HIS A 6 -11.77 38.28 20.71
CA HIS A 6 -12.98 38.52 21.43
C HIS A 6 -12.77 38.10 22.89
N HIS A 7 -12.61 39.10 23.76
CA HIS A 7 -12.67 38.94 25.20
C HIS A 7 -14.15 38.78 25.63
N LEU A 8 -14.45 37.60 26.19
CA LEU A 8 -15.62 37.43 27.05
C LEU A 8 -15.13 37.36 28.52
N PRO A 9 -15.76 38.03 29.45
CA PRO A 9 -15.37 38.00 30.87
C PRO A 9 -15.72 36.65 31.47
N ILE A 10 -14.72 35.88 31.87
CA ILE A 10 -14.87 34.58 32.53
C ILE A 10 -14.87 34.83 34.04
N SER A 11 -16.02 34.59 34.70
CA SER A 11 -16.09 34.50 36.15
C SER A 11 -15.30 33.29 36.64
N LYS A 12 -14.34 33.54 37.53
CA LYS A 12 -13.48 32.51 38.15
C LYS A 12 -14.32 31.68 39.15
N GLY A 13 -14.82 30.50 38.69
CA GLY A 13 -15.41 29.49 39.57
C GLY A 13 -14.68 28.14 39.38
N PRO A 14 -14.68 27.25 40.40
CA PRO A 14 -13.94 25.98 40.36
C PRO A 14 -14.35 25.03 39.22
N VAL A 15 -15.49 25.26 38.58
CA VAL A 15 -15.96 24.48 37.41
C VAL A 15 -15.12 24.76 36.16
N CYS A 16 -14.54 25.98 36.02
CA CYS A 16 -13.76 26.38 34.87
C CYS A 16 -12.37 25.68 34.82
N LEU A 17 -11.79 25.41 36.00
CA LEU A 17 -10.51 24.68 36.10
C LEU A 17 -10.64 23.21 35.71
N VAL A 18 -11.78 22.58 36.01
CA VAL A 18 -12.02 21.18 35.64
C VAL A 18 -12.24 21.03 34.11
N ILE A 19 -12.95 21.98 33.50
CA ILE A 19 -13.15 21.98 32.05
C ILE A 19 -11.83 22.25 31.29
N GLN A 20 -10.99 23.17 31.78
CA GLN A 20 -9.68 23.42 31.19
C GLN A 20 -8.71 22.24 31.37
N ALA A 21 -8.74 21.56 32.52
CA ALA A 21 -7.97 20.33 32.75
C ALA A 21 -8.43 19.17 31.83
N CYS A 22 -9.75 19.03 31.61
CA CYS A 22 -10.28 18.05 30.67
C CYS A 22 -9.90 18.35 29.22
N ILE A 23 -9.90 19.62 28.81
CA ILE A 23 -9.49 20.03 27.45
C ILE A 23 -7.98 19.84 27.27
N ALA A 24 -7.15 20.18 28.24
CA ALA A 24 -5.71 19.95 28.18
C ALA A 24 -5.32 18.46 28.17
N PHE A 25 -6.11 17.61 28.85
CA PHE A 25 -5.92 16.16 28.85
C PHE A 25 -6.33 15.50 27.53
N CYS A 26 -7.31 16.07 26.82
CA CYS A 26 -7.73 15.57 25.50
C CYS A 26 -6.71 15.81 24.38
N TYR A 27 -5.78 16.74 24.54
CA TYR A 27 -4.73 17.00 23.54
C TYR A 27 -3.47 16.12 23.69
N SER A 28 -3.34 15.34 24.75
CA SER A 28 -2.14 14.56 25.04
C SER A 28 -2.32 13.04 25.04
N VAL A 29 -3.47 12.49 24.67
CA VAL A 29 -3.76 11.05 24.82
C VAL A 29 -4.40 10.44 23.58
N ASP A 30 -3.79 9.39 23.14
CA ASP A 30 -3.98 8.33 22.16
C ASP A 30 -5.43 8.03 21.66
N ASN A 31 -5.53 7.49 20.42
CA ASN A 31 -6.74 7.20 19.65
C ASN A 31 -7.88 6.44 20.35
N ASN A 32 -7.64 5.77 21.48
CA ASN A 32 -8.67 5.14 22.31
C ASN A 32 -9.59 6.13 23.02
N THR A 33 -9.18 7.39 23.19
CA THR A 33 -9.96 8.46 23.79
C THR A 33 -11.01 9.01 22.83
N ARG A 34 -10.79 8.90 21.52
CA ARG A 34 -11.78 9.29 20.50
C ARG A 34 -13.06 8.45 20.57
N ILE A 35 -12.95 7.16 20.84
CA ILE A 35 -14.14 6.28 20.97
C ILE A 35 -14.92 6.65 22.22
N MET A 36 -14.26 6.98 23.32
CA MET A 36 -14.93 7.46 24.54
C MET A 36 -15.57 8.84 24.34
N TYR A 37 -14.95 9.74 23.60
CA TYR A 37 -15.50 11.05 23.26
C TYR A 37 -16.74 10.93 22.38
N TYR A 38 -16.75 10.04 21.39
CA TYR A 38 -17.93 9.74 20.57
C TYR A 38 -19.04 9.04 21.36
N CYS A 39 -18.73 8.14 22.29
CA CYS A 39 -19.73 7.56 23.19
C CYS A 39 -20.29 8.59 24.16
N PHE A 40 -19.48 9.53 24.64
CA PHE A 40 -19.93 10.62 25.51
C PHE A 40 -20.83 11.60 24.75
N MET A 41 -20.49 11.95 23.52
CA MET A 41 -21.32 12.84 22.67
C MET A 41 -22.61 12.17 22.17
N ALA A 42 -22.61 10.85 21.98
CA ALA A 42 -23.83 10.11 21.58
C ALA A 42 -24.86 9.97 22.72
N LEU A 43 -24.44 10.16 23.98
CA LEU A 43 -25.30 10.11 25.16
C LEU A 43 -25.90 11.50 25.56
N ILE A 44 -25.40 12.58 24.94
CA ILE A 44 -25.93 13.93 25.20
C ILE A 44 -26.98 14.23 24.13
N ASN A 45 -28.23 14.19 24.51
CA ASN A 45 -29.33 14.70 23.67
C ASN A 45 -29.05 16.20 23.42
N PRO A 46 -28.94 16.67 22.16
CA PRO A 46 -28.60 18.06 21.84
C PRO A 46 -29.63 19.09 22.35
N ASN A 47 -30.78 18.64 22.84
CA ASN A 47 -31.88 19.48 23.37
C ASN A 47 -31.92 19.54 24.90
N ILE A 48 -30.93 18.99 25.63
CA ILE A 48 -30.91 19.09 27.10
C ILE A 48 -30.36 20.45 27.51
N THR A 49 -31.09 21.18 28.32
CA THR A 49 -30.60 22.42 28.91
C THR A 49 -29.49 22.15 29.93
N PRO A 50 -28.55 23.10 30.17
CA PRO A 50 -27.52 22.94 31.19
C PRO A 50 -28.05 22.55 32.57
N SER A 51 -29.19 23.07 32.94
CA SER A 51 -29.89 22.76 34.20
C SER A 51 -30.39 21.31 34.27
N GLU A 52 -30.93 20.78 33.17
CA GLU A 52 -31.39 19.39 33.09
C GLU A 52 -30.25 18.38 33.11
N TYR A 53 -29.11 18.73 32.54
CA TYR A 53 -27.91 17.89 32.59
C TYR A 53 -27.48 17.56 34.02
N PHE A 54 -27.51 18.52 34.92
CA PHE A 54 -27.15 18.32 36.33
C PHE A 54 -28.28 17.67 37.15
N LYS A 55 -29.53 17.80 36.73
CA LYS A 55 -30.67 17.16 37.44
C LYS A 55 -30.79 15.67 37.21
N LYS A 56 -30.32 15.16 36.06
CA LYS A 56 -30.41 13.73 35.69
C LYS A 56 -29.01 13.19 35.33
N PRO A 57 -28.20 12.79 36.32
CA PRO A 57 -26.86 12.25 36.06
C PRO A 57 -26.96 10.96 35.24
N CYS A 58 -26.36 10.99 34.04
CA CYS A 58 -26.40 9.89 33.04
C CYS A 58 -25.33 8.80 33.31
N LEU A 59 -24.20 9.17 33.89
CA LEU A 59 -23.11 8.25 34.15
C LEU A 59 -23.15 7.71 35.59
N VAL A 60 -22.76 6.44 35.76
CA VAL A 60 -22.73 5.79 37.07
C VAL A 60 -21.87 6.55 38.08
N ASN A 61 -20.70 7.03 37.67
CA ASN A 61 -19.81 7.79 38.54
C ASN A 61 -20.33 9.20 38.84
N GLN A 62 -20.95 9.85 37.85
CA GLN A 62 -21.65 11.12 38.07
C GLN A 62 -22.76 10.97 39.09
N LYS A 63 -23.59 9.93 38.96
CA LYS A 63 -24.66 9.60 39.91
C LYS A 63 -24.11 9.36 41.33
N LYS A 64 -23.00 8.64 41.48
CA LYS A 64 -22.32 8.43 42.77
C LYS A 64 -21.83 9.76 43.37
N TYR A 65 -21.19 10.59 42.56
CA TYR A 65 -20.67 11.89 42.96
C TYR A 65 -21.80 12.81 43.46
N GLU A 66 -22.85 12.97 42.70
CA GLU A 66 -23.99 13.84 43.06
C GLU A 66 -24.71 13.31 44.31
N ALA A 67 -24.89 11.99 44.46
CA ALA A 67 -25.50 11.43 45.64
C ALA A 67 -24.64 11.66 46.92
N LEU A 68 -23.34 11.52 46.82
CA LEU A 68 -22.43 11.80 47.95
C LEU A 68 -22.34 13.29 48.25
N LYS A 69 -22.36 14.15 47.23
CA LYS A 69 -22.40 15.61 47.38
C LYS A 69 -23.65 16.05 48.10
N CYS A 70 -24.86 15.58 47.69
CA CYS A 70 -26.12 15.87 48.36
C CYS A 70 -26.08 15.45 49.85
N PHE A 71 -25.47 14.30 50.16
CA PHE A 71 -25.40 13.80 51.54
C PHE A 71 -24.37 14.55 52.40
N PHE A 72 -23.13 14.69 51.92
CA PHE A 72 -22.04 15.25 52.73
C PHE A 72 -21.97 16.78 52.71
N TYR A 73 -22.23 17.40 51.57
CA TYR A 73 -22.12 18.84 51.39
C TYR A 73 -23.46 19.56 51.61
N GLU A 74 -24.55 19.07 50.99
CA GLU A 74 -25.87 19.68 51.10
C GLU A 74 -26.63 19.20 52.36
N LYS A 75 -26.05 18.23 53.10
CA LYS A 75 -26.58 17.68 54.39
C LYS A 75 -27.99 17.09 54.29
N GLU A 76 -28.39 16.62 53.14
CA GLU A 76 -29.67 15.96 52.94
C GLU A 76 -29.73 14.59 53.66
N ASN A 77 -30.92 14.19 54.10
CA ASN A 77 -31.17 12.93 54.78
C ASN A 77 -30.86 11.72 53.86
N ALA A 78 -30.18 10.70 54.37
CA ALA A 78 -29.77 9.50 53.62
C ALA A 78 -30.94 8.79 52.91
N VAL A 79 -32.14 8.76 53.53
CA VAL A 79 -33.35 8.16 52.93
C VAL A 79 -33.79 8.94 51.68
N LYS A 80 -33.80 10.27 51.79
CA LYS A 80 -34.17 11.15 50.66
C LYS A 80 -33.17 11.06 49.52
N VAL A 81 -31.85 11.06 49.82
CA VAL A 81 -30.79 10.94 48.82
C VAL A 81 -30.84 9.57 48.13
N ALA A 82 -30.97 8.49 48.86
CA ALA A 82 -31.09 7.15 48.30
C ALA A 82 -32.29 7.07 47.33
N SER A 83 -33.47 7.55 47.74
CA SER A 83 -34.66 7.60 46.88
C SER A 83 -34.44 8.47 45.63
N LYS A 84 -33.91 9.70 45.79
CA LYS A 84 -33.64 10.65 44.70
C LYS A 84 -32.71 10.08 43.60
N PHE A 85 -31.69 9.34 44.01
CA PHE A 85 -30.69 8.77 43.09
C PHE A 85 -30.92 7.28 42.80
N GLY A 86 -32.04 6.68 43.25
CA GLY A 86 -32.41 5.29 42.97
C GLY A 86 -31.45 4.26 43.58
N TYR A 87 -31.00 4.50 44.80
CA TYR A 87 -30.26 3.54 45.62
C TYR A 87 -31.17 2.92 46.66
N THR A 88 -30.89 1.66 47.05
CA THR A 88 -31.39 1.13 48.32
C THR A 88 -30.62 1.79 49.47
N LEU A 89 -31.24 1.96 50.62
CA LEU A 89 -30.59 2.58 51.77
C LEU A 89 -29.26 1.86 52.15
N SER A 90 -29.26 0.52 52.09
CA SER A 90 -28.10 -0.30 52.35
C SER A 90 -26.98 -0.03 51.33
N SER A 91 -27.27 0.00 50.03
CA SER A 91 -26.32 0.31 48.96
C SER A 91 -25.76 1.72 49.10
N PHE A 92 -26.57 2.67 49.52
CA PHE A 92 -26.12 4.03 49.73
C PHE A 92 -25.17 4.14 50.94
N TYR A 93 -25.48 3.47 52.06
CA TYR A 93 -24.52 3.42 53.20
C TYR A 93 -23.22 2.72 52.84
N SER A 94 -23.24 1.69 52.03
CA SER A 94 -21.99 1.10 51.49
C SER A 94 -21.20 2.11 50.70
N LEU A 95 -21.83 2.88 49.80
CA LEU A 95 -21.20 3.94 49.02
C LEU A 95 -20.57 5.02 49.93
N THR A 96 -21.29 5.48 50.95
CA THR A 96 -20.74 6.47 51.89
C THR A 96 -19.56 5.93 52.72
N ARG A 97 -19.60 4.67 53.13
CA ARG A 97 -18.49 3.99 53.80
C ARG A 97 -17.26 3.92 52.89
N ASP A 98 -17.45 3.52 51.64
CA ASP A 98 -16.37 3.38 50.68
C ASP A 98 -15.73 4.74 50.36
N PHE A 99 -16.52 5.80 50.27
CA PHE A 99 -16.02 7.17 50.10
C PHE A 99 -15.23 7.65 51.33
N ARG A 100 -15.72 7.40 52.56
CA ARG A 100 -14.97 7.73 53.78
C ARG A 100 -13.64 6.99 53.86
N ASN A 101 -13.60 5.72 53.46
CA ASN A 101 -12.36 4.93 53.41
C ASN A 101 -11.39 5.46 52.34
N TYR A 102 -11.92 5.91 51.21
CA TYR A 102 -11.11 6.56 50.16
C TYR A 102 -10.44 7.85 50.69
N LEU A 103 -11.16 8.67 51.45
CA LEU A 103 -10.61 9.89 52.03
C LEU A 103 -9.53 9.64 53.11
N LYS A 104 -9.59 8.51 53.82
CA LYS A 104 -8.54 8.14 54.80
C LYS A 104 -7.22 7.71 54.16
N THR A 105 -7.24 7.13 52.98
CA THR A 105 -6.09 6.68 52.21
C THR A 105 -6.17 7.23 50.81
N PRO A 106 -5.82 8.52 50.57
CA PRO A 106 -5.92 9.11 49.26
C PRO A 106 -4.96 8.41 48.30
N LYS A 107 -5.53 7.78 47.28
CA LYS A 107 -4.79 7.25 46.15
C LYS A 107 -4.58 8.39 45.12
N MET A 108 -3.52 8.27 44.31
CA MET A 108 -3.28 9.23 43.21
C MET A 108 -4.40 9.26 42.15
N GLU A 109 -5.34 8.30 42.19
CA GLU A 109 -6.43 8.16 41.23
C GLU A 109 -7.74 8.69 41.86
N ASP A 110 -8.41 9.61 41.18
CA ASP A 110 -9.71 10.14 41.60
C ASP A 110 -10.81 9.06 41.53
N MET A 111 -11.65 8.98 42.57
CA MET A 111 -12.69 7.94 42.69
C MET A 111 -13.81 8.08 41.62
N PHE A 112 -14.02 9.26 41.07
CA PHE A 112 -15.18 9.55 40.22
C PHE A 112 -14.84 9.84 38.77
N PHE A 113 -13.74 10.50 38.53
CA PHE A 113 -13.39 11.02 37.21
C PHE A 113 -12.45 10.12 36.41
N LEU A 114 -11.85 9.12 37.02
CA LEU A 114 -11.15 8.05 36.33
C LEU A 114 -12.08 6.85 36.14
N VAL A 115 -12.42 6.55 34.88
CA VAL A 115 -13.21 5.36 34.53
C VAL A 115 -12.27 4.15 34.57
N PRO A 116 -12.41 3.20 35.51
CA PRO A 116 -11.67 1.95 35.46
C PRO A 116 -12.09 1.20 34.20
N LYS A 117 -11.11 0.85 33.33
CA LYS A 117 -11.37 0.02 32.15
C LYS A 117 -12.04 -1.28 32.62
N PRO A 118 -13.23 -1.64 32.12
CA PRO A 118 -13.85 -2.92 32.43
C PRO A 118 -12.96 -4.02 31.83
N GLY A 119 -12.44 -4.91 32.67
CA GLY A 119 -11.56 -6.00 32.27
C GLY A 119 -10.78 -6.55 33.45
N ARG A 120 -10.15 -7.71 33.23
CA ARG A 120 -9.24 -8.32 34.22
C ARG A 120 -8.12 -7.33 34.51
N LYS A 121 -7.96 -6.94 35.80
CA LYS A 121 -6.89 -6.03 36.23
C LYS A 121 -5.57 -6.51 35.67
N GLU A 122 -4.85 -5.65 34.91
CA GLU A 122 -3.47 -5.95 34.49
C GLU A 122 -2.67 -6.25 35.74
N LYS A 123 -2.00 -7.40 35.75
CA LYS A 123 -1.00 -7.66 36.79
C LYS A 123 0.10 -6.65 36.58
N LYS A 124 0.15 -5.60 37.40
CA LYS A 124 1.29 -4.67 37.47
C LYS A 124 2.46 -5.47 38.06
N PHE A 125 3.25 -6.10 37.21
CA PHE A 125 4.60 -6.44 37.58
C PHE A 125 5.42 -5.14 37.60
N ASP A 126 6.37 -5.05 38.57
CA ASP A 126 7.21 -3.89 38.76
C ASP A 126 7.86 -3.43 37.45
N GLY A 127 8.06 -2.12 37.30
CA GLY A 127 8.73 -1.53 36.12
C GLY A 127 10.10 -2.16 35.83
N GLU A 128 10.78 -2.71 36.85
CA GLU A 128 12.02 -3.48 36.73
C GLU A 128 11.89 -4.73 35.87
N ILE A 129 10.81 -5.51 36.05
CA ILE A 129 10.60 -6.73 35.25
C ILE A 129 10.35 -6.39 33.79
N ASN A 130 9.58 -5.35 33.52
CA ASN A 130 9.34 -4.91 32.15
C ASN A 130 10.63 -4.42 31.50
N SER A 131 11.43 -3.64 32.21
CA SER A 131 12.74 -3.17 31.74
C SER A 131 13.69 -4.32 31.48
N LEU A 132 13.67 -5.36 32.33
CA LEU A 132 14.47 -6.56 32.15
C LEU A 132 14.02 -7.36 30.91
N ILE A 133 12.71 -7.53 30.69
CA ILE A 133 12.16 -8.17 29.50
C ILE A 133 12.62 -7.43 28.24
N ILE A 134 12.55 -6.08 28.23
CA ILE A 134 12.97 -5.24 27.12
C ILE A 134 14.47 -5.39 26.84
N ASN A 135 15.30 -5.35 27.90
CA ASN A 135 16.75 -5.50 27.78
C ASN A 135 17.16 -6.87 27.24
N LEU A 136 16.52 -7.93 27.73
CA LEU A 136 16.75 -9.30 27.24
C LEU A 136 16.31 -9.43 25.77
N ARG A 137 15.22 -8.78 25.37
CA ARG A 137 14.78 -8.76 23.97
C ARG A 137 15.74 -8.00 23.07
N LYS A 138 16.33 -6.89 23.52
CA LYS A 138 17.39 -6.16 22.79
C LYS A 138 18.62 -7.03 22.53
N GLN A 139 18.86 -8.05 23.36
CA GLN A 139 19.88 -9.09 23.15
C GLN A 139 19.43 -10.22 22.20
N TYR A 140 18.33 -10.04 21.47
CA TYR A 140 17.75 -11.01 20.54
C TYR A 140 17.30 -12.33 21.17
N LEU A 141 16.97 -12.34 22.46
CA LEU A 141 16.46 -13.52 23.13
C LEU A 141 14.98 -13.78 22.78
N SER A 142 14.62 -15.05 22.61
CA SER A 142 13.23 -15.43 22.32
C SER A 142 12.36 -15.40 23.60
N ILE A 143 11.05 -15.40 23.43
CA ILE A 143 10.11 -15.40 24.57
C ILE A 143 10.36 -16.59 25.53
N PRO A 144 10.56 -17.84 25.05
CA PRO A 144 10.93 -18.94 25.92
C PRO A 144 12.26 -18.74 26.68
N ASP A 145 13.28 -18.14 26.01
CA ASP A 145 14.56 -17.87 26.67
C ASP A 145 14.41 -16.80 27.76
N ILE A 146 13.69 -15.70 27.45
CA ILE A 146 13.39 -14.64 28.43
C ILE A 146 12.65 -15.23 29.63
N LYS A 147 11.66 -16.11 29.40
CA LYS A 147 10.94 -16.79 30.47
C LYS A 147 11.85 -17.65 31.34
N SER A 148 12.77 -18.40 30.73
CA SER A 148 13.75 -19.22 31.42
C SER A 148 14.67 -18.38 32.31
N ILE A 149 15.20 -17.28 31.79
CA ILE A 149 16.07 -16.35 32.53
C ILE A 149 15.30 -15.66 33.66
N LEU A 150 14.04 -15.26 33.43
CA LEU A 150 13.20 -14.70 34.49
C LEU A 150 12.89 -15.73 35.57
N GLY A 151 12.68 -17.00 35.18
CA GLY A 151 12.48 -18.13 36.10
C GLY A 151 13.70 -18.39 36.97
N SER A 152 14.91 -18.34 36.43
CA SER A 152 16.16 -18.50 37.22
C SER A 152 16.38 -17.35 38.23
N LYS A 153 15.77 -16.19 37.97
CA LYS A 153 15.75 -15.03 38.88
C LYS A 153 14.52 -15.04 39.81
N SER A 154 13.81 -16.17 39.93
CA SER A 154 12.61 -16.34 40.76
C SER A 154 11.38 -15.53 40.35
N TYR A 155 11.38 -14.91 39.15
CA TYR A 155 10.21 -14.20 38.63
C TYR A 155 9.26 -15.17 37.90
N LYS A 156 8.07 -15.40 38.44
CA LYS A 156 7.02 -16.24 37.81
C LYS A 156 6.22 -15.44 36.78
N VAL A 157 6.71 -15.38 35.55
CA VAL A 157 6.09 -14.62 34.44
C VAL A 157 5.62 -15.59 33.35
N SER A 158 4.40 -15.37 32.80
CA SER A 158 3.90 -16.19 31.70
C SER A 158 4.45 -15.70 30.35
N GLU A 159 4.57 -16.60 29.36
CA GLU A 159 4.98 -16.23 27.99
C GLU A 159 4.04 -15.21 27.35
N LYS A 160 2.73 -15.32 27.65
CA LYS A 160 1.73 -14.39 27.20
C LYS A 160 2.00 -12.95 27.70
N TYR A 161 2.39 -12.82 28.98
CA TYR A 161 2.73 -11.51 29.54
C TYR A 161 3.98 -10.93 28.89
N ILE A 162 5.04 -11.74 28.70
CA ILE A 162 6.26 -11.32 28.00
C ILE A 162 5.91 -10.86 26.58
N TRP A 163 5.07 -11.60 25.88
CA TRP A 163 4.60 -11.23 24.55
C TRP A 163 3.82 -9.90 24.55
N GLU A 164 2.93 -9.69 25.52
CA GLU A 164 2.15 -8.45 25.64
C GLU A 164 3.05 -7.24 25.91
N VAL A 165 4.05 -7.37 26.79
CA VAL A 165 5.04 -6.31 27.05
C VAL A 165 5.81 -5.98 25.78
N LEU A 166 6.35 -6.99 25.10
CA LEU A 166 7.14 -6.79 23.88
C LEU A 166 6.31 -6.19 22.74
N ARG A 167 5.02 -6.55 22.65
CA ARG A 167 4.09 -5.97 21.67
C ARG A 167 3.78 -4.51 21.97
N LYS A 168 3.54 -4.16 23.24
CA LYS A 168 3.33 -2.74 23.65
C LYS A 168 4.54 -1.87 23.31
N GLU A 169 5.74 -2.41 23.44
CA GLU A 169 7.01 -1.73 23.12
C GLU A 169 7.37 -1.79 21.63
N GLY A 170 6.51 -2.35 20.78
CA GLY A 170 6.70 -2.36 19.32
C GLY A 170 7.75 -3.36 18.81
N PHE A 171 8.17 -4.33 19.61
CA PHE A 171 9.14 -5.34 19.17
C PHE A 171 8.51 -6.31 18.16
N ALA A 172 9.13 -6.42 16.98
CA ALA A 172 8.79 -7.41 15.97
C ALA A 172 9.14 -8.84 16.43
N ARG A 173 8.55 -9.86 15.77
CA ARG A 173 8.98 -11.25 15.93
C ARG A 173 10.44 -11.38 15.51
N LEU A 174 11.23 -12.12 16.30
CA LEU A 174 12.59 -12.46 15.90
C LEU A 174 12.59 -13.38 14.69
N PRO A 175 13.56 -13.23 13.77
CA PRO A 175 13.79 -14.21 12.73
C PRO A 175 14.06 -15.59 13.33
N ARG A 176 13.73 -16.64 12.60
CA ARG A 176 13.97 -18.02 13.06
C ARG A 176 15.46 -18.23 13.26
N ARG A 177 15.86 -18.63 14.45
CA ARG A 177 17.26 -18.90 14.75
C ARG A 177 17.79 -20.03 13.88
N SER A 178 19.00 -19.88 13.36
CA SER A 178 19.74 -20.98 12.72
C SER A 178 20.01 -22.10 13.74
N ASN A 179 20.21 -23.32 13.25
CA ASN A 179 20.52 -24.47 14.11
C ASN A 179 21.80 -24.27 14.90
N GLN A 180 22.77 -23.48 14.40
CA GLN A 180 24.00 -23.09 15.11
C GLN A 180 23.70 -22.26 16.37
N VAL A 181 22.78 -21.29 16.28
CA VAL A 181 22.39 -20.44 17.42
C VAL A 181 21.56 -21.19 18.44
N ARG A 182 20.96 -22.33 18.08
CA ARG A 182 20.17 -23.20 18.98
C ARG A 182 21.00 -24.19 19.74
N ASN A 183 22.32 -24.24 19.54
CA ASN A 183 23.19 -25.29 20.10
C ASN A 183 22.71 -26.72 19.81
N ILE A 184 22.01 -26.93 18.67
CA ILE A 184 21.61 -28.26 18.23
C ILE A 184 22.81 -28.85 17.50
N SER A 185 23.74 -29.38 18.29
CA SER A 185 25.01 -29.93 17.80
C SER A 185 24.89 -31.26 17.03
N GLY A 186 23.68 -31.81 16.90
CA GLY A 186 23.47 -33.06 16.16
C GLY A 186 23.12 -32.96 14.69
N LEU A 187 22.74 -31.77 14.17
CA LEU A 187 22.31 -31.57 12.79
C LEU A 187 23.31 -30.79 11.94
N ASN A 188 24.42 -30.37 12.50
CA ASN A 188 25.51 -29.69 11.81
C ASN A 188 26.61 -30.63 11.32
N LYS A 189 26.27 -31.83 10.85
CA LYS A 189 27.12 -32.37 9.81
C LYS A 189 26.92 -31.42 8.62
N LYS A 190 27.87 -30.46 8.43
CA LYS A 190 28.13 -29.93 7.10
C LYS A 190 28.25 -31.17 6.24
N ILE A 191 27.24 -31.45 5.45
CA ILE A 191 27.41 -32.26 4.27
C ILE A 191 28.44 -31.45 3.51
N LYS A 192 29.70 -31.85 3.61
CA LYS A 192 30.71 -31.38 2.67
C LYS A 192 30.10 -31.68 1.33
N ALA A 193 29.75 -30.64 0.58
CA ALA A 193 29.37 -30.83 -0.81
C ALA A 193 30.45 -31.76 -1.38
N PRO A 194 30.09 -32.89 -1.97
CA PRO A 194 31.06 -33.81 -2.54
C PRO A 194 31.91 -33.00 -3.50
N ILE A 195 33.22 -33.11 -3.40
CA ILE A 195 34.23 -32.25 -4.02
C ILE A 195 34.18 -32.32 -5.56
N SER A 196 33.48 -33.23 -6.12
CA SER A 196 33.00 -33.30 -7.51
C SER A 196 31.97 -34.43 -7.59
N VAL A 197 30.73 -34.09 -7.61
CA VAL A 197 29.73 -34.94 -8.25
C VAL A 197 29.69 -34.44 -9.68
N THR A 198 30.32 -35.15 -10.60
CA THR A 198 29.90 -35.18 -11.98
C THR A 198 28.45 -35.67 -11.94
N MET A 199 27.51 -34.74 -12.00
CA MET A 199 26.13 -35.13 -12.26
C MET A 199 26.10 -35.61 -13.71
N ASP A 200 25.93 -36.92 -13.91
CA ASP A 200 25.52 -37.41 -15.20
C ASP A 200 24.16 -36.81 -15.49
N TYR A 201 24.12 -35.94 -16.49
CA TYR A 201 22.90 -35.33 -16.95
C TYR A 201 22.03 -36.41 -17.61
N ILE A 202 21.11 -36.96 -16.86
CA ILE A 202 20.03 -37.79 -17.43
C ILE A 202 19.05 -36.81 -18.04
N PRO A 203 18.72 -36.91 -19.36
CA PRO A 203 17.69 -36.09 -19.98
C PRO A 203 16.39 -36.24 -19.20
N GLU A 204 15.87 -35.13 -18.71
CA GLU A 204 14.68 -35.12 -17.91
C GLU A 204 13.50 -34.56 -18.72
N LYS A 205 12.37 -35.29 -18.72
CA LYS A 205 11.17 -34.92 -19.43
C LYS A 205 9.97 -34.91 -18.50
N PHE A 206 9.23 -33.81 -18.49
CA PHE A 206 8.03 -33.70 -17.68
C PHE A 206 6.97 -32.80 -18.34
N THR A 207 5.71 -32.94 -17.90
CA THR A 207 4.61 -32.11 -18.37
C THR A 207 4.24 -31.07 -17.34
N THR A 208 3.80 -29.88 -17.80
CA THR A 208 3.23 -28.84 -16.97
C THR A 208 1.85 -28.42 -17.48
N GLN A 209 0.94 -28.08 -16.56
CA GLN A 209 -0.41 -27.65 -16.87
C GLN A 209 -0.52 -26.15 -16.68
N ASN A 210 -1.11 -25.45 -17.68
CA ASN A 210 -1.47 -24.02 -17.64
C ASN A 210 -0.31 -23.01 -17.54
N SER A 211 0.93 -23.42 -17.30
CA SER A 211 2.05 -22.50 -17.04
C SER A 211 3.19 -22.56 -18.08
N ILE A 212 3.10 -23.42 -19.09
CA ILE A 212 4.23 -23.61 -20.02
C ILE A 212 4.56 -22.33 -20.82
N GLY A 213 3.56 -21.52 -21.16
CA GLY A 213 3.77 -20.32 -21.96
C GLY A 213 4.54 -19.21 -21.24
N ILE A 214 4.69 -19.26 -19.91
CA ILE A 214 5.48 -18.24 -19.19
C ILE A 214 6.94 -18.23 -19.60
N PHE A 215 7.47 -19.36 -20.10
CA PHE A 215 8.83 -19.45 -20.61
C PHE A 215 9.09 -18.48 -21.77
N CYS A 216 8.05 -18.08 -22.51
CA CYS A 216 8.14 -17.05 -23.55
C CYS A 216 8.50 -15.67 -23.01
N LEU A 217 8.44 -15.44 -21.69
CA LEU A 217 8.84 -14.18 -21.07
C LEU A 217 10.33 -14.15 -20.67
N LEU A 218 11.00 -15.29 -20.54
CA LEU A 218 12.43 -15.37 -20.21
C LEU A 218 13.32 -14.66 -21.26
N PRO A 219 13.07 -14.79 -22.58
CA PRO A 219 13.80 -14.04 -23.59
C PRO A 219 13.76 -12.53 -23.39
N TYR A 220 12.63 -11.98 -22.96
CA TYR A 220 12.49 -10.54 -22.68
C TYR A 220 13.29 -10.12 -21.45
N ILE A 221 13.29 -10.93 -20.38
CA ILE A 221 14.12 -10.68 -19.19
C ILE A 221 15.58 -10.54 -19.57
N ARG A 222 16.06 -11.41 -20.46
CA ARG A 222 17.45 -11.43 -20.93
C ARG A 222 17.75 -10.28 -21.90
N LYS A 223 16.91 -10.10 -22.92
CA LYS A 223 17.09 -9.08 -23.97
C LYS A 223 17.18 -7.67 -23.39
N TYR A 224 16.33 -7.35 -22.43
CA TYR A 224 16.28 -6.01 -21.84
C TYR A 224 17.23 -5.83 -20.64
N GLY A 225 17.98 -6.86 -20.24
CA GLY A 225 18.91 -6.77 -19.11
C GLY A 225 18.23 -6.70 -17.74
N ILE A 226 16.98 -7.18 -17.65
CA ILE A 226 16.24 -7.25 -16.38
C ILE A 226 16.91 -8.22 -15.41
N ASP A 227 17.51 -9.30 -15.92
CA ASP A 227 18.33 -10.25 -15.16
C ASP A 227 19.51 -9.55 -14.48
N ILE A 228 20.19 -8.63 -15.18
CA ILE A 228 21.28 -7.83 -14.64
C ILE A 228 20.77 -6.89 -13.55
N ALA A 229 19.61 -6.24 -13.77
CA ALA A 229 18.98 -5.37 -12.77
C ALA A 229 18.60 -6.14 -11.50
N ILE A 230 18.07 -7.37 -11.63
CA ILE A 230 17.76 -8.24 -10.49
C ILE A 230 19.04 -8.63 -9.73
N ASN A 231 20.09 -9.09 -10.42
CA ASN A 231 21.34 -9.53 -9.79
C ASN A 231 22.05 -8.37 -9.07
N ASN A 232 22.00 -7.17 -9.61
CA ASN A 232 22.59 -5.97 -9.00
C ASN A 232 21.71 -5.32 -7.94
N SER A 233 20.47 -5.79 -7.74
CA SER A 233 19.56 -5.24 -6.75
C SER A 233 20.06 -5.45 -5.32
N LEU A 234 19.54 -4.65 -4.38
CA LEU A 234 19.82 -4.78 -2.96
C LEU A 234 18.97 -5.88 -2.29
N TYR A 235 18.21 -6.65 -3.04
CA TYR A 235 17.37 -7.71 -2.46
C TYR A 235 18.22 -8.80 -1.80
N PRO A 236 17.75 -9.39 -0.69
CA PRO A 236 18.52 -10.36 0.06
C PRO A 236 18.65 -11.71 -0.68
N GLU A 237 19.78 -12.34 -0.50
CA GLU A 237 19.97 -13.75 -0.84
C GLU A 237 19.65 -14.64 0.35
N THR A 238 19.35 -15.88 0.08
CA THR A 238 19.22 -16.92 1.10
C THR A 238 20.32 -17.97 0.91
N SER A 239 20.59 -18.76 1.94
CA SER A 239 21.60 -19.83 1.85
C SER A 239 21.29 -20.91 0.79
N SER A 240 20.04 -21.01 0.35
CA SER A 240 19.56 -22.08 -0.53
C SER A 240 19.03 -21.58 -1.87
N ILE A 241 18.68 -20.30 -1.98
CA ILE A 241 18.04 -19.73 -3.16
C ILE A 241 18.72 -18.41 -3.48
N SER A 242 19.21 -18.28 -4.70
CA SER A 242 19.85 -17.06 -5.20
C SER A 242 18.87 -15.88 -5.19
N LYS A 243 19.38 -14.67 -5.23
CA LYS A 243 18.58 -13.44 -5.39
C LYS A 243 17.71 -13.51 -6.65
N TYR A 244 18.31 -13.91 -7.77
CA TYR A 244 17.63 -14.03 -9.05
C TYR A 244 16.46 -15.01 -8.98
N SER A 245 16.68 -16.24 -8.51
CA SER A 245 15.64 -17.25 -8.33
C SER A 245 14.57 -16.83 -7.32
N SER A 246 14.96 -16.07 -6.30
CA SER A 246 14.02 -15.50 -5.33
C SER A 246 13.04 -14.55 -6.00
N ILE A 247 13.52 -13.60 -6.77
CA ILE A 247 12.68 -12.63 -7.48
C ILE A 247 11.83 -13.30 -8.55
N LEU A 248 12.44 -14.20 -9.36
CA LEU A 248 11.69 -14.94 -10.38
C LEU A 248 10.61 -15.85 -9.78
N SER A 249 10.76 -16.34 -8.54
CA SER A 249 9.71 -17.07 -7.85
C SER A 249 8.47 -16.21 -7.62
N PHE A 250 8.61 -14.95 -7.20
CA PHE A 250 7.49 -14.01 -7.09
C PHE A 250 6.91 -13.67 -8.45
N ILE A 251 7.76 -13.42 -9.45
CA ILE A 251 7.32 -13.11 -10.82
C ILE A 251 6.55 -14.29 -11.42
N ALA A 252 7.00 -15.53 -11.25
CA ALA A 252 6.30 -16.74 -11.74
C ALA A 252 4.84 -16.80 -11.25
N LEU A 253 4.60 -16.50 -9.97
CA LEU A 253 3.25 -16.46 -9.41
C LEU A 253 2.41 -15.33 -10.02
N LYS A 254 2.99 -14.14 -10.18
CA LYS A 254 2.28 -12.98 -10.74
C LYS A 254 1.93 -13.19 -12.21
N ILE A 255 2.86 -13.64 -13.05
CA ILE A 255 2.60 -13.88 -14.48
C ILE A 255 1.67 -15.06 -14.72
N SER A 256 1.54 -16.00 -13.79
CA SER A 256 0.64 -17.15 -13.86
C SER A 256 -0.76 -16.89 -13.27
N ASN A 257 -1.09 -15.64 -12.95
CA ASN A 257 -2.39 -15.27 -12.39
C ASN A 257 -2.73 -16.00 -11.08
N VAL A 258 -1.73 -16.29 -10.24
CA VAL A 258 -1.95 -16.92 -8.93
C VAL A 258 -2.59 -15.91 -7.98
N ARG A 259 -3.81 -16.21 -7.53
CA ARG A 259 -4.64 -15.26 -6.79
C ARG A 259 -4.09 -14.89 -5.42
N ARG A 260 -3.55 -15.87 -4.70
CA ARG A 260 -3.07 -15.66 -3.33
C ARG A 260 -2.11 -16.78 -2.94
N TYR A 261 -0.82 -16.49 -2.86
CA TYR A 261 0.18 -17.49 -2.50
C TYR A 261 0.03 -18.01 -1.06
N SER A 262 -0.69 -17.29 -0.18
CA SER A 262 -0.91 -17.71 1.22
C SER A 262 -2.12 -18.64 1.42
N ALA A 263 -2.94 -18.88 0.39
CA ALA A 263 -4.18 -19.63 0.52
C ALA A 263 -4.12 -21.04 -0.08
N ASP A 264 -3.21 -21.26 -1.04
CA ASP A 264 -3.11 -22.51 -1.76
C ASP A 264 -1.65 -22.79 -2.11
N ASP A 265 -1.14 -23.94 -1.69
CA ASP A 265 0.24 -24.38 -1.94
C ASP A 265 0.37 -25.32 -3.16
N LEU A 266 -0.72 -25.62 -3.88
CA LEU A 266 -0.69 -26.56 -5.03
C LEU A 266 0.24 -26.08 -6.15
N TRP A 267 0.35 -24.77 -6.34
CA TRP A 267 1.26 -24.17 -7.32
C TRP A 267 2.74 -24.48 -7.05
N CYS A 268 3.15 -24.75 -5.81
CA CYS A 268 4.55 -25.09 -5.51
C CYS A 268 4.92 -26.51 -5.95
N MET A 269 3.93 -27.34 -6.32
CA MET A 269 4.16 -28.65 -6.89
C MET A 269 4.34 -28.60 -8.42
N ASP A 270 4.06 -27.47 -9.08
CA ASP A 270 4.27 -27.30 -10.51
C ASP A 270 5.76 -27.10 -10.81
N ARG A 271 6.36 -28.09 -11.43
CA ARG A 271 7.76 -28.10 -11.82
C ARG A 271 8.09 -27.05 -12.87
N GLY A 272 7.14 -26.69 -13.73
CA GLY A 272 7.31 -25.64 -14.73
C GLY A 272 7.49 -24.27 -14.09
N LEU A 273 6.71 -23.94 -13.04
CA LEU A 273 6.90 -22.71 -12.28
C LEU A 273 8.26 -22.69 -11.56
N GLY A 274 8.66 -23.83 -10.99
CA GLY A 274 9.97 -23.98 -10.37
C GLY A 274 11.10 -23.72 -11.37
N LEU A 275 11.07 -24.39 -12.51
CA LEU A 275 12.08 -24.28 -13.55
C LEU A 275 12.17 -22.84 -14.11
N PHE A 276 11.03 -22.16 -14.32
CA PHE A 276 11.03 -20.75 -14.71
C PHE A 276 11.86 -19.87 -13.76
N ALA A 277 11.83 -20.19 -12.46
CA ALA A 277 12.61 -19.48 -11.45
C ALA A 277 14.05 -20.03 -11.26
N GLY A 278 14.48 -21.00 -12.08
CA GLY A 278 15.77 -21.67 -11.94
C GLY A 278 15.82 -22.60 -10.72
N LEU A 279 14.68 -23.18 -10.35
CA LEU A 279 14.51 -24.09 -9.21
C LEU A 279 13.82 -25.39 -9.68
N THR A 280 13.96 -26.48 -8.90
CA THR A 280 13.22 -27.71 -9.16
C THR A 280 11.71 -27.52 -8.93
N VAL A 281 11.36 -26.82 -7.85
CA VAL A 281 9.99 -26.41 -7.50
C VAL A 281 10.03 -25.05 -6.79
N LEU A 282 8.92 -24.33 -6.81
CA LEU A 282 8.84 -23.05 -6.09
C LEU A 282 8.86 -23.27 -4.56
N PRO A 283 9.39 -22.32 -3.80
CA PRO A 283 9.37 -22.36 -2.34
C PRO A 283 7.93 -22.37 -1.81
N LYS A 284 7.74 -22.92 -0.60
CA LYS A 284 6.43 -22.93 0.06
C LYS A 284 6.04 -21.54 0.57
N THR A 285 4.76 -21.32 0.82
CA THR A 285 4.12 -20.07 1.31
C THR A 285 4.88 -19.41 2.46
N GLY A 286 5.37 -20.20 3.43
CA GLY A 286 6.13 -19.67 4.57
C GLY A 286 7.43 -18.97 4.15
N TRP A 287 8.08 -19.43 3.09
CA TRP A 287 9.28 -18.79 2.55
C TRP A 287 8.93 -17.42 1.93
N PHE A 288 7.88 -17.34 1.09
CA PHE A 288 7.44 -16.08 0.48
C PHE A 288 7.10 -15.01 1.54
N SER A 289 6.36 -15.41 2.58
CA SER A 289 6.03 -14.51 3.69
C SER A 289 7.27 -14.07 4.47
N SER A 290 8.23 -14.96 4.70
CA SER A 290 9.49 -14.67 5.40
C SER A 290 10.42 -13.81 4.54
N TYR A 291 10.49 -14.06 3.25
CA TYR A 291 11.31 -13.28 2.32
C TYR A 291 10.83 -11.84 2.23
N SER A 292 9.55 -11.64 1.98
CA SER A 292 8.95 -10.30 1.83
C SER A 292 9.07 -9.44 3.10
N SER A 293 9.17 -10.05 4.30
CA SER A 293 9.37 -9.31 5.55
C SER A 293 10.78 -8.72 5.72
N ARG A 294 11.75 -9.12 4.90
CA ARG A 294 13.14 -8.63 4.93
C ARG A 294 13.40 -7.50 3.96
N ILE A 295 12.44 -7.21 3.09
CA ILE A 295 12.56 -6.14 2.09
C ILE A 295 12.35 -4.78 2.76
N THR A 296 13.05 -3.77 2.29
CA THR A 296 12.89 -2.38 2.74
C THR A 296 12.48 -1.49 1.56
N ARG A 297 11.87 -0.34 1.83
CA ARG A 297 11.52 0.65 0.79
C ARG A 297 12.76 1.04 -0.04
N ARG A 298 13.91 1.21 0.62
CA ARG A 298 15.18 1.52 -0.07
C ARG A 298 15.56 0.45 -1.10
N MET A 299 15.33 -0.83 -0.79
CA MET A 299 15.61 -1.93 -1.73
C MET A 299 14.67 -1.87 -2.94
N ASN A 300 13.37 -1.65 -2.73
CA ASN A 300 12.39 -1.50 -3.80
C ASN A 300 12.72 -0.28 -4.67
N LEU A 301 12.97 0.87 -4.06
CA LEU A 301 13.30 2.11 -4.78
C LEU A 301 14.58 1.95 -5.62
N SER A 302 15.64 1.35 -5.05
CA SER A 302 16.88 1.06 -5.77
C SER A 302 16.64 0.13 -6.97
N PHE A 303 15.77 -0.86 -6.82
CA PHE A 303 15.43 -1.76 -7.90
C PHE A 303 14.60 -1.06 -9.00
N LEU A 304 13.61 -0.26 -8.62
CA LEU A 304 12.83 0.56 -9.57
C LEU A 304 13.73 1.52 -10.35
N LYS A 305 14.72 2.16 -9.71
CA LYS A 305 15.72 2.99 -10.39
C LYS A 305 16.56 2.20 -11.39
N SER A 306 16.93 0.97 -11.05
CA SER A 306 17.63 0.09 -11.98
C SER A 306 16.76 -0.28 -13.18
N LEU A 307 15.48 -0.54 -12.97
CA LEU A 307 14.50 -0.78 -14.04
C LEU A 307 14.25 0.47 -14.89
N HIS A 308 14.16 1.66 -14.25
CA HIS A 308 14.05 2.94 -14.95
C HIS A 308 15.17 3.11 -16.00
N ARG A 309 16.43 2.83 -15.60
CA ARG A 309 17.56 2.87 -16.54
C ARG A 309 17.39 1.86 -17.68
N VAL A 310 16.89 0.67 -17.38
CA VAL A 310 16.58 -0.36 -18.40
C VAL A 310 15.54 0.17 -19.39
N TRP A 311 14.42 0.71 -18.89
CA TRP A 311 13.37 1.22 -19.76
C TRP A 311 13.85 2.39 -20.60
N LYS A 312 14.58 3.31 -20.00
CA LYS A 312 15.11 4.50 -20.67
C LYS A 312 16.14 4.16 -21.73
N SER A 313 17.12 3.29 -21.43
CA SER A 313 18.16 2.89 -22.38
C SER A 313 17.62 2.10 -23.58
N ASN A 314 16.47 1.44 -23.42
CA ASN A 314 15.79 0.71 -24.50
C ASN A 314 14.72 1.55 -25.22
N GLY A 315 14.62 2.87 -24.95
CA GLY A 315 13.67 3.77 -25.63
C GLY A 315 12.19 3.46 -25.31
N LEU A 316 11.90 2.87 -24.15
CA LEU A 316 10.55 2.50 -23.74
C LEU A 316 9.83 3.59 -22.95
N LEU A 317 10.54 4.67 -22.61
CA LEU A 317 9.97 5.86 -21.97
C LEU A 317 9.98 7.03 -22.97
N SER A 318 8.79 7.62 -23.17
CA SER A 318 8.64 8.84 -23.97
C SER A 318 8.86 10.09 -23.12
N ASP A 319 8.57 11.26 -23.68
CA ASP A 319 8.66 12.55 -22.99
C ASP A 319 7.50 12.81 -22.00
N THR A 320 6.60 11.87 -21.84
CA THR A 320 5.35 12.04 -21.07
C THR A 320 5.14 10.89 -20.09
N MET A 321 4.79 11.23 -18.85
CA MET A 321 4.39 10.24 -17.81
C MET A 321 3.02 10.57 -17.24
N ASN A 322 2.19 9.56 -17.09
CA ASN A 322 0.88 9.65 -16.47
C ASN A 322 0.94 9.14 -15.04
N LEU A 323 0.45 9.91 -14.07
CA LEU A 323 0.37 9.52 -12.66
C LEU A 323 -1.09 9.37 -12.22
N ASP A 324 -1.36 8.32 -11.46
CA ASP A 324 -2.65 8.17 -10.79
C ASP A 324 -2.53 7.41 -9.47
N PHE A 325 -3.47 7.67 -8.56
CA PHE A 325 -3.57 6.98 -7.28
C PHE A 325 -4.47 5.76 -7.35
N THR A 326 -4.12 4.75 -6.60
CA THR A 326 -4.99 3.61 -6.35
C THR A 326 -5.07 3.30 -4.87
N THR A 327 -6.24 2.84 -4.45
CA THR A 327 -6.49 2.43 -3.06
C THR A 327 -6.42 0.91 -2.96
N ILE A 328 -5.51 0.40 -2.13
CA ILE A 328 -5.33 -1.02 -1.84
C ILE A 328 -6.03 -1.33 -0.53
N PRO A 329 -7.26 -1.90 -0.53
CA PRO A 329 -8.01 -2.16 0.68
C PRO A 329 -7.39 -3.30 1.49
N TYR A 330 -7.39 -3.16 2.81
CA TYR A 330 -7.03 -4.20 3.76
C TYR A 330 -8.27 -4.67 4.51
N TRP A 331 -8.44 -5.99 4.63
CA TRP A 331 -9.64 -6.62 5.20
C TRP A 331 -9.43 -7.20 6.60
N GLY A 332 -8.26 -6.99 7.19
CA GLY A 332 -7.97 -7.41 8.56
C GLY A 332 -8.33 -6.33 9.58
N ASP A 333 -8.19 -6.69 10.86
CA ASP A 333 -8.51 -5.82 12.01
C ASP A 333 -7.37 -4.84 12.35
N ASP A 334 -6.77 -4.20 11.36
CA ASP A 334 -5.68 -3.24 11.57
C ASP A 334 -6.21 -1.81 11.55
N SER A 335 -6.13 -1.15 12.72
CA SER A 335 -6.56 0.24 12.90
C SER A 335 -5.50 1.29 12.54
N GLN A 336 -4.29 0.86 12.10
CA GLN A 336 -3.18 1.78 11.84
C GLN A 336 -3.18 2.35 10.41
N LEU A 337 -3.99 1.77 9.53
CA LEU A 337 -4.12 2.24 8.16
C LEU A 337 -5.13 3.40 8.05
N GLU A 338 -4.82 4.37 7.21
CA GLU A 338 -5.71 5.48 6.92
C GLU A 338 -6.95 5.04 6.14
N ASN A 339 -8.04 5.79 6.29
CA ASN A 339 -9.27 5.56 5.53
C ASN A 339 -9.20 6.32 4.21
N ASN A 340 -8.99 5.60 3.12
CA ASN A 340 -8.99 6.16 1.77
C ASN A 340 -10.27 5.84 1.02
N TRP A 341 -10.69 6.75 0.15
CA TRP A 341 -11.86 6.59 -0.68
C TRP A 341 -11.64 5.53 -1.76
N SER A 342 -12.49 4.53 -1.79
CA SER A 342 -12.51 3.51 -2.84
C SER A 342 -13.64 3.80 -3.84
N GLY A 343 -13.30 4.31 -5.03
CA GLY A 343 -14.27 4.63 -6.07
C GLY A 343 -15.10 3.43 -6.51
N LYS A 344 -14.50 2.25 -6.64
CA LYS A 344 -15.21 1.00 -7.01
C LYS A 344 -16.25 0.57 -5.96
N ARG A 345 -16.09 0.97 -4.69
CA ARG A 345 -16.97 0.59 -3.57
C ARG A 345 -17.80 1.74 -3.04
N ASN A 346 -17.57 2.93 -3.54
CA ASN A 346 -18.26 4.16 -3.14
C ASN A 346 -18.26 4.40 -1.61
N LYS A 347 -17.15 4.07 -0.94
CA LYS A 347 -16.98 4.29 0.51
C LYS A 347 -15.50 4.43 0.89
N ALA A 348 -15.24 5.09 2.03
CA ALA A 348 -13.93 5.12 2.66
C ALA A 348 -13.65 3.77 3.36
N LEU A 349 -12.45 3.24 3.20
CA LEU A 349 -12.00 1.96 3.74
C LEU A 349 -10.60 2.10 4.32
N SER A 350 -10.31 1.34 5.37
CA SER A 350 -8.95 1.13 5.86
C SER A 350 -8.10 0.54 4.74
N SER A 351 -7.07 1.25 4.30
CA SER A 351 -6.37 0.93 3.07
C SER A 351 -5.03 1.65 2.96
N MET A 352 -4.19 1.15 2.08
CA MET A 352 -2.97 1.82 1.65
C MET A 352 -3.26 2.61 0.39
N LEU A 353 -2.77 3.83 0.32
CA LEU A 353 -2.77 4.61 -0.91
C LEU A 353 -1.49 4.30 -1.66
N ALA A 354 -1.61 4.00 -2.94
CA ALA A 354 -0.49 3.76 -3.83
C ALA A 354 -0.55 4.68 -5.04
N VAL A 355 0.61 5.05 -5.59
CA VAL A 355 0.74 5.76 -6.86
C VAL A 355 1.40 4.86 -7.88
N LEU A 356 1.00 5.01 -9.14
CA LEU A 356 1.68 4.45 -10.29
C LEU A 356 2.00 5.58 -11.29
N ALA A 357 3.23 5.56 -11.83
CA ALA A 357 3.61 6.38 -12.96
C ALA A 357 3.81 5.48 -14.18
N GLN A 358 3.04 5.74 -15.23
CA GLN A 358 2.99 4.90 -16.42
C GLN A 358 3.26 5.72 -17.68
N GLU A 359 4.09 5.19 -18.54
CA GLU A 359 4.34 5.73 -19.88
C GLU A 359 3.12 5.44 -20.79
N PRO A 360 2.56 6.46 -21.47
CA PRO A 360 1.30 6.33 -22.19
C PRO A 360 1.36 5.50 -23.49
N ASP A 361 2.50 5.34 -24.15
CA ASP A 361 2.63 4.65 -25.44
C ASP A 361 2.98 3.19 -25.28
N SER A 362 4.04 2.89 -24.54
CA SER A 362 4.47 1.52 -24.23
C SER A 362 3.56 0.84 -23.21
N GLY A 363 2.97 1.62 -22.31
CA GLY A 363 2.22 1.14 -21.16
C GLY A 363 3.13 0.61 -20.04
N ILE A 364 4.43 0.88 -20.09
CA ILE A 364 5.38 0.52 -19.04
C ILE A 364 5.08 1.34 -17.77
N ILE A 365 4.97 0.68 -16.65
CA ILE A 365 4.89 1.32 -15.33
C ILE A 365 6.33 1.47 -14.82
N ASP A 366 6.76 2.71 -14.67
CA ASP A 366 8.14 3.05 -14.34
C ASP A 366 8.36 3.23 -12.82
N TYR A 367 7.36 3.78 -12.14
CA TYR A 367 7.44 4.07 -10.71
C TYR A 367 6.19 3.64 -9.97
N THR A 368 6.38 3.24 -8.72
CA THR A 368 5.30 2.95 -7.79
C THR A 368 5.71 3.19 -6.34
N ASP A 369 4.76 3.64 -5.52
CA ASP A 369 4.91 3.79 -4.07
C ASP A 369 3.60 3.43 -3.37
N THR A 370 3.68 2.70 -2.26
CA THR A 370 2.53 2.37 -1.40
C THR A 370 2.62 3.00 -0.01
N ASN A 371 3.67 3.78 0.25
CA ASN A 371 3.87 4.46 1.53
C ASN A 371 3.31 5.89 1.53
N ILE A 372 2.21 6.09 0.83
CA ILE A 372 1.57 7.40 0.71
C ILE A 372 0.54 7.54 1.83
N ARG A 373 0.63 8.66 2.56
CA ARG A 373 -0.31 9.08 3.59
C ARG A 373 -0.95 10.41 3.20
N HIS A 374 -2.06 10.76 3.83
CA HIS A 374 -2.73 12.03 3.59
C HIS A 374 -1.82 13.24 3.76
N ASP A 375 -0.85 13.15 4.68
CA ASP A 375 0.10 14.24 4.96
C ASP A 375 1.11 14.47 3.82
N ASN A 376 1.55 13.41 3.12
CA ASN A 376 2.53 13.49 2.04
C ASN A 376 1.95 13.30 0.63
N GLU A 377 0.66 13.02 0.51
CA GLU A 377 -0.03 12.88 -0.79
C GLU A 377 0.26 14.06 -1.75
N PRO A 378 0.31 15.33 -1.30
CA PRO A 378 0.62 16.46 -2.16
C PRO A 378 2.04 16.49 -2.71
N GLU A 379 3.01 15.85 -2.06
CA GLU A 379 4.43 15.87 -2.45
C GLU A 379 4.79 14.76 -3.47
N VAL A 380 3.90 13.80 -3.69
CA VAL A 380 4.15 12.59 -4.51
C VAL A 380 4.64 12.91 -5.93
N VAL A 381 4.13 13.98 -6.54
CA VAL A 381 4.57 14.38 -7.90
C VAL A 381 6.01 14.87 -7.89
N LEU A 382 6.42 15.57 -6.84
CA LEU A 382 7.81 16.03 -6.67
C LEU A 382 8.74 14.86 -6.35
N GLU A 383 8.30 13.92 -5.49
CA GLU A 383 9.04 12.68 -5.20
C GLU A 383 9.25 11.83 -6.47
N PHE A 384 8.24 11.77 -7.34
CA PHE A 384 8.40 11.12 -8.63
C PHE A 384 9.41 11.85 -9.53
N LEU A 385 9.41 13.16 -9.56
CA LEU A 385 10.39 13.94 -10.33
C LEU A 385 11.83 13.70 -9.83
N ASP A 386 12.00 13.66 -8.52
CA ASP A 386 13.30 13.34 -7.88
C ASP A 386 13.74 11.92 -8.22
N PHE A 387 12.81 10.94 -8.23
CA PHE A 387 13.08 9.58 -8.69
C PHE A 387 13.54 9.56 -10.14
N TYR A 388 12.85 10.24 -11.03
CA TYR A 388 13.12 10.24 -12.47
C TYR A 388 14.46 10.88 -12.81
N ARG A 389 14.87 11.90 -12.07
CA ARG A 389 16.09 12.70 -12.26
C ARG A 389 17.28 12.28 -11.40
N ASP A 390 17.16 11.25 -10.59
CA ASP A 390 18.16 10.88 -9.56
C ASP A 390 19.60 10.74 -10.11
N ASP A 391 19.76 10.14 -11.29
CA ASP A 391 21.07 9.96 -11.92
C ASP A 391 21.57 11.22 -12.67
N ASN A 392 20.66 12.10 -13.07
CA ASN A 392 20.95 13.32 -13.78
C ASN A 392 19.94 14.42 -13.47
N PRO A 393 20.22 15.31 -12.50
CA PRO A 393 19.32 16.41 -12.13
C PRO A 393 18.98 17.37 -13.29
N LYS A 394 19.79 17.37 -14.35
CA LYS A 394 19.59 18.17 -15.57
C LYS A 394 18.89 17.40 -16.70
N ASP A 395 18.34 16.24 -16.38
CA ASP A 395 17.61 15.43 -17.35
C ASP A 395 16.34 16.13 -17.84
N THR A 396 16.31 16.44 -19.11
CA THR A 396 15.17 17.09 -19.81
C THR A 396 14.39 16.11 -20.68
N SER A 397 14.66 14.80 -20.58
CA SER A 397 13.96 13.78 -21.38
C SER A 397 12.48 13.71 -21.04
N LEU A 398 12.11 13.92 -19.76
CA LEU A 398 10.72 14.07 -19.32
C LEU A 398 10.28 15.52 -19.51
N LYS A 399 9.32 15.76 -20.40
CA LYS A 399 8.75 17.07 -20.67
C LYS A 399 7.40 17.27 -20.01
N TYR A 400 6.57 16.23 -19.97
CA TYR A 400 5.20 16.30 -19.49
C TYR A 400 4.92 15.33 -18.37
N ILE A 401 4.28 15.81 -17.31
CA ILE A 401 3.59 14.99 -16.31
C ILE A 401 2.09 15.26 -16.41
N VAL A 402 1.30 14.18 -16.52
CA VAL A 402 -0.17 14.24 -16.61
C VAL A 402 -0.78 13.53 -15.42
N PHE A 403 -1.62 14.23 -14.66
CA PHE A 403 -2.20 13.69 -13.42
C PHE A 403 -3.56 14.31 -13.06
N ASP A 404 -4.27 13.72 -12.10
CA ASP A 404 -5.54 14.27 -11.59
C ASP A 404 -5.30 15.38 -10.56
N SER A 405 -6.30 16.23 -10.33
CA SER A 405 -6.28 17.36 -9.39
C SER A 405 -5.99 16.99 -7.92
N LYS A 406 -6.10 15.73 -7.57
CA LYS A 406 -5.83 15.23 -6.20
C LYS A 406 -4.35 15.24 -5.82
N PHE A 407 -3.46 15.23 -6.82
CA PHE A 407 -2.05 15.01 -6.58
C PHE A 407 -1.32 16.18 -5.95
N THR A 408 -1.75 17.43 -6.20
CA THR A 408 -0.90 18.52 -5.75
C THR A 408 -1.64 19.85 -5.67
N PRO A 409 -1.33 20.65 -4.63
CA PRO A 409 -1.80 22.03 -4.53
C PRO A 409 -1.11 22.92 -5.59
N TYR A 410 -1.70 24.07 -5.89
CA TYR A 410 -1.18 24.98 -6.89
C TYR A 410 0.24 25.50 -6.58
N GLU A 411 0.64 25.51 -5.31
CA GLU A 411 2.01 25.81 -4.90
C GLU A 411 3.02 24.81 -5.47
N ASN A 412 2.71 23.52 -5.46
CA ASN A 412 3.58 22.50 -6.02
C ASN A 412 3.61 22.55 -7.55
N LEU A 413 2.52 22.96 -8.22
CA LEU A 413 2.55 23.26 -9.64
C LEU A 413 3.56 24.36 -9.97
N ARG A 414 3.70 25.38 -9.10
CA ARG A 414 4.74 26.40 -9.24
C ARG A 414 6.13 25.84 -9.14
N LYS A 415 6.36 24.87 -8.23
CA LYS A 415 7.65 24.17 -8.11
C LYS A 415 7.97 23.35 -9.36
N LEU A 416 6.99 22.64 -9.94
CA LEU A 416 7.17 21.90 -11.19
C LEU A 416 7.56 22.85 -12.34
N ASP A 417 6.87 23.96 -12.46
CA ASP A 417 7.16 24.99 -13.46
C ASP A 417 8.56 25.60 -13.30
N GLY A 418 8.98 25.84 -12.04
CA GLY A 418 10.34 26.28 -11.71
C GLY A 418 11.44 25.25 -12.05
N ASN A 419 11.08 23.98 -12.22
CA ASN A 419 11.95 22.88 -12.66
C ASN A 419 11.91 22.65 -14.18
N ASP A 420 11.36 23.57 -14.93
CA ASP A 420 11.17 23.49 -16.40
C ASP A 420 10.39 22.25 -16.87
N LEU A 421 9.44 21.81 -16.05
CA LEU A 421 8.59 20.66 -16.33
C LEU A 421 7.18 21.14 -16.72
N LYS A 422 6.71 20.67 -17.85
CA LYS A 422 5.33 20.91 -18.30
C LYS A 422 4.39 19.95 -17.59
N PHE A 423 3.23 20.45 -17.15
CA PHE A 423 2.20 19.62 -16.56
C PHE A 423 0.84 19.80 -17.23
N ILE A 424 0.05 18.76 -17.22
CA ILE A 424 -1.35 18.78 -17.66
C ILE A 424 -2.18 18.13 -16.57
N THR A 425 -3.08 18.92 -15.96
CA THR A 425 -3.92 18.42 -14.87
C THR A 425 -5.32 19.03 -14.94
N ILE A 426 -6.22 18.54 -14.10
CA ILE A 426 -7.59 19.07 -13.99
C ILE A 426 -7.68 20.07 -12.84
N ARG A 427 -8.35 21.17 -13.10
CA ARG A 427 -8.73 22.17 -12.10
C ARG A 427 -10.06 21.79 -11.45
N ASN A 428 -10.15 21.95 -10.14
CA ASN A 428 -11.41 21.82 -9.42
C ASN A 428 -12.41 22.90 -9.88
N ARG A 429 -13.62 22.46 -10.24
CA ARG A 429 -14.68 23.32 -10.76
C ARG A 429 -15.64 23.75 -9.66
N GLY A 430 -15.56 25.01 -9.27
CA GLY A 430 -16.55 25.64 -8.38
C GLY A 430 -17.84 26.01 -9.14
N LYS A 431 -18.95 26.17 -8.40
CA LYS A 431 -20.26 26.54 -8.98
C LYS A 431 -20.19 27.81 -9.84
N ARG A 432 -19.39 28.82 -9.44
CA ARG A 432 -19.22 30.09 -10.17
C ARG A 432 -18.58 29.89 -11.55
N ILE A 433 -17.56 29.02 -11.63
CA ILE A 433 -16.87 28.74 -12.90
C ILE A 433 -17.81 28.01 -13.87
N VAL A 434 -18.56 27.02 -13.37
CA VAL A 434 -19.53 26.28 -14.19
C VAL A 434 -20.59 27.24 -14.72
N LYS A 435 -21.15 28.11 -13.89
CA LYS A 435 -22.15 29.12 -14.31
C LYS A 435 -21.58 30.07 -15.39
N LYS A 436 -20.36 30.58 -15.19
CA LYS A 436 -19.66 31.42 -16.20
C LYS A 436 -19.56 30.71 -17.55
N LEU A 437 -19.20 29.42 -17.55
CA LEU A 437 -19.04 28.64 -18.77
C LEU A 437 -20.37 28.30 -19.45
N ASP A 438 -21.45 28.10 -18.67
CA ASP A 438 -22.79 27.83 -19.16
C ASP A 438 -23.41 29.09 -19.81
N GLU A 439 -23.02 30.29 -19.36
CA GLU A 439 -23.46 31.59 -19.91
C GLU A 439 -22.69 32.00 -21.18
N LEU A 440 -21.63 31.30 -21.56
CA LEU A 440 -20.88 31.62 -22.78
C LEU A 440 -21.68 31.31 -24.05
N PRO A 441 -21.66 32.23 -25.03
CA PRO A 441 -22.31 32.01 -26.32
C PRO A 441 -21.69 30.79 -27.03
N SER A 442 -22.50 30.07 -27.78
CA SER A 442 -22.05 28.86 -28.51
C SER A 442 -20.90 29.13 -29.50
N THR A 443 -20.77 30.37 -29.95
CA THR A 443 -19.70 30.85 -30.83
C THR A 443 -18.33 30.90 -30.17
N SER A 444 -18.26 30.99 -28.84
CA SER A 444 -17.01 30.96 -28.09
C SER A 444 -16.39 29.56 -28.02
N TRP A 445 -17.15 28.53 -28.34
CA TRP A 445 -16.73 27.15 -28.28
C TRP A 445 -16.21 26.64 -29.62
N LYS A 446 -14.92 26.29 -29.67
CA LYS A 446 -14.31 25.66 -30.85
C LYS A 446 -14.58 24.16 -30.85
N LYS A 447 -14.89 23.58 -32.00
CA LYS A 447 -14.98 22.12 -32.16
C LYS A 447 -13.61 21.55 -32.49
N ILE A 448 -13.18 20.55 -31.75
CA ILE A 448 -11.97 19.78 -32.02
C ILE A 448 -12.31 18.30 -32.17
N ARG A 449 -11.52 17.55 -32.93
CA ARG A 449 -11.68 16.11 -33.11
C ARG A 449 -10.48 15.39 -32.46
N VAL A 450 -10.73 14.67 -31.39
CA VAL A 450 -9.70 13.90 -30.70
C VAL A 450 -9.85 12.43 -31.05
N MET A 451 -8.75 11.80 -31.47
CA MET A 451 -8.72 10.38 -31.80
C MET A 451 -8.39 9.57 -30.55
N ASN A 452 -9.16 8.52 -30.28
CA ASN A 452 -8.84 7.54 -29.25
C ASN A 452 -7.71 6.59 -29.71
N ALA A 453 -7.13 5.83 -28.79
CA ALA A 453 -6.12 4.81 -29.08
C ALA A 453 -6.61 3.78 -30.13
N ASP A 454 -7.90 3.50 -30.19
CA ASP A 454 -8.54 2.57 -31.15
C ASP A 454 -8.84 3.21 -32.51
N GLY A 455 -8.35 4.43 -32.80
CA GLY A 455 -8.58 5.15 -34.04
C GLY A 455 -9.99 5.76 -34.19
N LYS A 456 -10.86 5.65 -33.17
CA LYS A 456 -12.19 6.26 -33.17
C LYS A 456 -12.10 7.72 -32.76
N GLY A 457 -12.53 8.63 -33.65
CA GLY A 457 -12.56 10.05 -33.38
C GLY A 457 -13.80 10.46 -32.60
N ARG A 458 -13.62 11.34 -31.62
CA ARG A 458 -14.71 12.02 -30.89
C ARG A 458 -14.60 13.51 -31.07
N THR A 459 -15.74 14.15 -31.39
CA THR A 459 -15.81 15.60 -31.47
C THR A 459 -16.14 16.19 -30.12
N LEU A 460 -15.30 17.10 -29.63
CA LEU A 460 -15.44 17.82 -28.38
C LEU A 460 -15.59 19.33 -28.67
N LYS A 461 -16.20 20.05 -27.74
CA LYS A 461 -16.20 21.51 -27.76
C LYS A 461 -15.24 22.00 -26.70
N VAL A 462 -14.35 22.92 -27.06
CA VAL A 462 -13.34 23.48 -26.16
C VAL A 462 -13.46 25.00 -26.13
N PHE A 463 -13.23 25.58 -24.96
CA PHE A 463 -13.07 27.02 -24.74
C PHE A 463 -11.78 27.23 -23.97
N GLU A 464 -10.95 28.17 -24.42
CA GLU A 464 -9.65 28.46 -23.83
C GLU A 464 -9.61 29.85 -23.27
N GLU A 465 -9.03 30.00 -22.10
CA GLU A 465 -8.76 31.28 -21.44
C GLU A 465 -7.48 31.18 -20.58
N LYS A 466 -6.87 32.32 -20.26
CA LYS A 466 -5.86 32.40 -19.20
C LYS A 466 -6.53 32.79 -17.89
N VAL A 467 -6.16 32.12 -16.82
CA VAL A 467 -6.74 32.33 -15.49
C VAL A 467 -5.64 32.51 -14.45
N PHE A 468 -5.82 33.50 -13.59
CA PHE A 468 -4.88 33.70 -12.48
C PHE A 468 -5.19 32.73 -11.35
N LEU A 469 -4.19 31.95 -10.91
CA LEU A 469 -4.27 31.08 -9.76
C LEU A 469 -3.39 31.64 -8.65
N LYS A 470 -4.01 32.07 -7.53
CA LYS A 470 -3.34 32.78 -6.43
C LYS A 470 -2.13 32.01 -5.89
N ASP A 471 -2.31 30.71 -5.59
CA ASP A 471 -1.25 29.90 -4.96
C ASP A 471 -0.18 29.43 -5.97
N TYR A 472 -0.51 29.47 -7.27
CA TYR A 472 0.44 29.29 -8.37
C TYR A 472 1.25 30.57 -8.62
N GLY A 473 0.63 31.74 -8.38
CA GLY A 473 1.28 33.05 -8.40
C GLY A 473 1.33 33.75 -9.75
N LYS A 474 0.78 33.14 -10.82
CA LYS A 474 0.70 33.74 -12.16
C LYS A 474 -0.52 33.24 -12.95
N GLU A 475 -0.72 33.78 -14.14
CA GLU A 475 -1.71 33.26 -15.07
C GLU A 475 -1.30 31.90 -15.62
N ILE A 476 -2.27 31.04 -15.82
CA ILE A 476 -2.12 29.72 -16.40
C ILE A 476 -3.17 29.49 -17.48
N ARG A 477 -2.81 28.75 -18.49
CA ARG A 477 -3.68 28.34 -19.58
C ARG A 477 -4.73 27.35 -19.09
N GLN A 478 -6.01 27.62 -19.33
CA GLN A 478 -7.14 26.78 -18.99
C GLN A 478 -7.95 26.43 -20.23
N ILE A 479 -8.23 25.14 -20.42
CA ILE A 479 -9.08 24.63 -21.50
C ILE A 479 -10.30 23.96 -20.87
N ALA A 480 -11.47 24.56 -21.06
CA ALA A 480 -12.75 23.98 -20.69
C ALA A 480 -13.23 23.05 -21.81
N ILE A 481 -13.72 21.87 -21.45
CA ILE A 481 -14.14 20.83 -22.39
C ILE A 481 -15.57 20.42 -22.12
N THR A 482 -16.40 20.38 -23.17
CA THR A 482 -17.76 19.82 -23.13
C THR A 482 -17.96 18.79 -24.23
N GLY A 483 -19.05 18.03 -24.19
CA GLY A 483 -19.30 16.96 -25.15
C GLY A 483 -18.56 15.65 -24.85
N HIS A 484 -17.87 15.56 -23.70
CA HIS A 484 -17.16 14.36 -23.25
C HIS A 484 -18.05 13.32 -22.52
N GLY A 485 -19.38 13.53 -22.53
CA GLY A 485 -20.36 12.60 -21.95
C GLY A 485 -20.73 12.87 -20.49
N LYS A 486 -20.16 13.90 -19.87
CA LYS A 486 -20.56 14.39 -18.54
C LYS A 486 -21.31 15.71 -18.67
N ILE A 487 -22.28 15.98 -17.77
CA ILE A 487 -23.11 17.19 -17.79
C ILE A 487 -22.26 18.45 -17.55
N LYS A 488 -21.30 18.38 -16.62
CA LYS A 488 -20.47 19.54 -16.27
C LYS A 488 -19.18 19.56 -17.09
N PRO A 489 -18.69 20.75 -17.50
CA PRO A 489 -17.44 20.87 -18.25
C PRO A 489 -16.24 20.35 -17.43
N ALA A 490 -15.24 19.78 -18.10
CA ALA A 490 -13.93 19.50 -17.52
C ALA A 490 -13.00 20.70 -17.76
N LEU A 491 -12.16 21.03 -16.77
CA LEU A 491 -11.24 22.16 -16.83
C LEU A 491 -9.81 21.64 -16.79
N ILE A 492 -9.15 21.53 -17.91
CA ILE A 492 -7.72 21.20 -17.99
C ILE A 492 -6.91 22.46 -17.81
N ILE A 493 -5.86 22.41 -17.00
CA ILE A 493 -4.85 23.48 -16.88
C ILE A 493 -3.47 22.94 -17.24
N THR A 494 -2.66 23.82 -17.86
CA THR A 494 -1.28 23.52 -18.24
C THR A 494 -0.43 24.79 -18.23
N ASN A 495 0.86 24.64 -17.90
CA ASN A 495 1.87 25.70 -18.02
C ASN A 495 2.54 25.74 -19.41
N ASP A 496 2.04 24.99 -20.38
CA ASP A 496 2.52 24.99 -21.74
C ASP A 496 1.60 25.86 -22.62
N ASP A 497 2.10 27.01 -23.05
CA ASP A 497 1.38 27.94 -23.93
C ASP A 497 1.52 27.56 -25.41
N ASP A 498 2.53 26.74 -25.78
CA ASP A 498 2.88 26.48 -27.18
C ASP A 498 2.15 25.26 -27.77
N ILE A 499 1.83 24.27 -26.97
CA ILE A 499 1.13 23.05 -27.40
C ILE A 499 -0.30 23.37 -27.86
N ASN A 500 -0.76 22.79 -28.98
CA ASN A 500 -2.12 23.00 -29.45
C ASN A 500 -3.19 22.38 -28.56
N GLN A 501 -4.43 22.89 -28.63
CA GLN A 501 -5.55 22.43 -27.80
C GLN A 501 -5.85 20.93 -27.95
N GLU A 502 -5.74 20.39 -29.17
CA GLU A 502 -6.04 19.00 -29.48
C GLU A 502 -5.04 18.07 -28.79
N ASP A 503 -3.76 18.46 -28.79
CA ASP A 503 -2.70 17.68 -28.15
C ASP A 503 -2.77 17.73 -26.63
N VAL A 504 -3.12 18.87 -26.02
CA VAL A 504 -3.38 18.95 -24.56
C VAL A 504 -4.50 18.00 -24.19
N VAL A 505 -5.63 18.06 -24.90
CA VAL A 505 -6.78 17.18 -24.63
C VAL A 505 -6.43 15.73 -24.90
N ARG A 506 -5.67 15.43 -25.94
CA ARG A 506 -5.19 14.07 -26.27
C ARG A 506 -4.27 13.54 -25.15
N LYS A 507 -3.27 14.30 -24.73
CA LYS A 507 -2.37 13.90 -23.64
C LYS A 507 -3.16 13.66 -22.35
N TYR A 508 -4.06 14.55 -21.98
CA TYR A 508 -4.90 14.38 -20.80
C TYR A 508 -5.85 13.16 -20.92
N SER A 509 -6.46 12.96 -22.06
CA SER A 509 -7.36 11.81 -22.26
C SER A 509 -6.63 10.48 -22.16
N ARG A 510 -5.35 10.43 -22.50
CA ARG A 510 -4.50 9.23 -22.35
C ARG A 510 -4.11 8.95 -20.91
N ARG A 511 -4.34 9.85 -19.95
CA ARG A 511 -4.15 9.59 -18.51
C ARG A 511 -4.96 8.36 -18.06
N TRP A 512 -6.15 8.13 -18.61
CA TRP A 512 -6.95 6.97 -18.22
C TRP A 512 -6.29 5.61 -18.55
N ILE A 513 -5.20 5.58 -19.33
CA ILE A 513 -4.40 4.38 -19.57
C ILE A 513 -3.78 3.89 -18.25
N VAL A 514 -3.37 4.81 -17.37
CA VAL A 514 -2.88 4.41 -16.04
C VAL A 514 -4.00 3.83 -15.18
N GLU A 515 -5.25 4.31 -15.31
CA GLU A 515 -6.42 3.71 -14.65
C GLU A 515 -6.64 2.27 -15.14
N LYS A 516 -6.41 2.00 -16.44
CA LYS A 516 -6.45 0.65 -17.00
C LYS A 516 -5.32 -0.22 -16.43
N GLY A 517 -4.11 0.32 -16.35
CA GLY A 517 -2.97 -0.35 -15.69
C GLY A 517 -3.27 -0.69 -14.23
N ILE A 518 -3.85 0.24 -13.48
CA ILE A 518 -4.33 0.02 -12.11
C ILE A 518 -5.38 -1.10 -12.07
N SER A 519 -6.33 -1.11 -13.00
CA SER A 519 -7.34 -2.17 -13.07
C SER A 519 -6.71 -3.54 -13.31
N GLU A 520 -5.69 -3.63 -14.15
CA GLU A 520 -4.92 -4.88 -14.35
C GLU A 520 -4.17 -5.29 -13.09
N GLN A 521 -3.58 -4.35 -12.33
CA GLN A 521 -2.95 -4.65 -11.04
C GLN A 521 -3.95 -5.27 -10.06
N ILE A 522 -5.19 -4.81 -10.07
CA ILE A 522 -6.25 -5.29 -9.18
C ILE A 522 -6.82 -6.63 -9.67
N GLU A 523 -7.12 -6.77 -10.95
CA GLU A 523 -7.90 -7.88 -11.49
C GLU A 523 -7.03 -9.09 -11.84
N PHE A 524 -5.89 -8.87 -12.49
CA PHE A 524 -5.00 -9.92 -12.93
C PHE A 524 -3.89 -10.22 -11.91
N PHE A 525 -3.22 -9.18 -11.38
CA PHE A 525 -2.14 -9.36 -10.41
C PHE A 525 -2.61 -9.38 -8.95
N HIS A 526 -3.92 -9.29 -8.73
CA HIS A 526 -4.60 -9.46 -7.43
C HIS A 526 -4.12 -8.52 -6.32
N LEU A 527 -3.77 -7.28 -6.66
CA LEU A 527 -3.31 -6.26 -5.71
C LEU A 527 -4.31 -6.01 -4.55
N ASN A 528 -5.61 -6.23 -4.77
CA ASN A 528 -6.65 -6.08 -3.75
C ASN A 528 -6.78 -7.28 -2.79
N ARG A 529 -5.92 -8.28 -2.91
CA ARG A 529 -5.92 -9.50 -2.10
C ARG A 529 -4.64 -9.62 -1.27
N VAL A 530 -4.21 -8.49 -0.71
CA VAL A 530 -3.03 -8.45 0.14
C VAL A 530 -3.21 -9.32 1.39
N SER A 531 -2.18 -10.06 1.75
CA SER A 531 -2.18 -10.97 2.90
C SER A 531 -1.62 -10.31 4.17
N SER A 532 -1.26 -9.04 4.12
CA SER A 532 -0.60 -8.32 5.21
C SER A 532 -1.02 -6.84 5.23
N SER A 533 -1.14 -6.26 6.43
CA SER A 533 -1.23 -4.82 6.67
C SER A 533 0.14 -4.11 6.64
N MET A 534 1.21 -4.86 6.55
CA MET A 534 2.56 -4.29 6.52
C MET A 534 2.81 -3.62 5.17
N VAL A 535 2.82 -2.30 5.15
CA VAL A 535 3.03 -1.46 3.95
C VAL A 535 4.22 -1.94 3.13
N ILE A 536 5.33 -2.28 3.78
CA ILE A 536 6.54 -2.73 3.10
C ILE A 536 6.37 -4.04 2.33
N LYS A 537 5.55 -4.98 2.81
CA LYS A 537 5.24 -6.22 2.08
C LYS A 537 4.36 -5.95 0.87
N VAL A 538 3.44 -5.01 1.01
CA VAL A 538 2.55 -4.59 -0.09
C VAL A 538 3.33 -3.81 -1.13
N ASP A 539 4.27 -2.96 -0.72
CA ASP A 539 5.17 -2.24 -1.61
C ASP A 539 6.04 -3.20 -2.45
N PHE A 540 6.58 -4.23 -1.82
CA PHE A 540 7.32 -5.27 -2.53
C PHE A 540 6.40 -6.07 -3.49
N ASP A 541 5.21 -6.46 -3.03
CA ASP A 541 4.24 -7.19 -3.86
C ASP A 541 3.80 -6.37 -5.08
N LEU A 542 3.58 -5.06 -4.91
CA LEU A 542 3.28 -4.15 -6.01
C LEU A 542 4.47 -4.02 -6.97
N THR A 543 5.69 -3.88 -6.46
CA THR A 543 6.91 -3.83 -7.29
C THR A 543 7.04 -5.09 -8.17
N MET A 544 6.78 -6.27 -7.62
CA MET A 544 6.77 -7.52 -8.39
C MET A 544 5.64 -7.58 -9.41
N SER A 545 4.45 -7.08 -9.04
CA SER A 545 3.30 -7.00 -9.95
C SER A 545 3.55 -6.05 -11.12
N VAL A 546 4.21 -4.93 -10.86
CA VAL A 546 4.62 -3.95 -11.88
C VAL A 546 5.63 -4.56 -12.84
N LEU A 547 6.64 -5.27 -12.35
CA LEU A 547 7.59 -5.95 -13.24
C LEU A 547 6.90 -7.02 -14.08
N ALA A 548 6.00 -7.82 -13.50
CA ALA A 548 5.21 -8.81 -14.24
C ALA A 548 4.31 -8.14 -15.31
N HIS A 549 3.67 -7.02 -14.98
CA HIS A 549 2.91 -6.21 -15.95
C HIS A 549 3.81 -5.74 -17.10
N ASN A 550 4.99 -5.21 -16.79
CA ASN A 550 5.91 -4.73 -17.81
C ASN A 550 6.39 -5.86 -18.73
N LEU A 551 6.61 -7.08 -18.24
CA LEU A 551 6.89 -8.24 -19.08
C LEU A 551 5.74 -8.54 -20.07
N TYR A 552 4.49 -8.45 -19.62
CA TYR A 552 3.33 -8.55 -20.53
C TYR A 552 3.28 -7.43 -21.55
N ARG A 553 3.66 -6.21 -21.17
CA ARG A 553 3.73 -5.08 -22.10
C ARG A 553 4.80 -5.30 -23.17
N LEU A 554 5.98 -5.80 -22.78
CA LEU A 554 7.05 -6.14 -23.73
C LEU A 554 6.58 -7.21 -24.73
N LEU A 555 5.90 -8.25 -24.27
CA LEU A 555 5.30 -9.26 -25.14
C LEU A 555 4.24 -8.65 -26.07
N ALA A 556 3.32 -7.82 -25.52
CA ALA A 556 2.23 -7.20 -26.28
C ALA A 556 2.74 -6.32 -27.42
N MET A 557 3.78 -5.52 -27.19
CA MET A 557 4.38 -4.63 -28.19
C MET A 557 4.98 -5.40 -29.38
N ASN A 558 5.46 -6.60 -29.13
CA ASN A 558 6.08 -7.42 -30.16
C ASN A 558 5.10 -8.35 -30.90
N LEU A 559 3.89 -8.59 -30.33
CA LEU A 559 2.87 -9.40 -30.98
C LEU A 559 1.98 -8.56 -31.93
N PRO A 560 2.03 -8.78 -33.24
CA PRO A 560 1.24 -8.02 -34.21
C PRO A 560 -0.26 -8.04 -33.90
N GLY A 561 -0.87 -6.86 -33.82
CA GLY A 561 -2.29 -6.70 -33.51
C GLY A 561 -2.69 -6.89 -32.03
N HIS A 562 -1.72 -7.04 -31.12
CA HIS A 562 -1.95 -7.27 -29.70
C HIS A 562 -1.38 -6.19 -28.77
N THR A 563 -0.84 -5.11 -29.31
CA THR A 563 -0.17 -4.02 -28.58
C THR A 563 -1.03 -3.44 -27.45
N HIS A 564 -2.35 -3.36 -27.62
CA HIS A 564 -3.27 -2.79 -26.63
C HIS A 564 -3.99 -3.84 -25.76
N ASN A 565 -3.63 -5.12 -25.89
CA ASN A 565 -4.23 -6.17 -25.09
C ASN A 565 -3.81 -6.09 -23.63
N THR A 566 -4.72 -6.46 -22.74
CA THR A 566 -4.48 -6.57 -21.31
C THR A 566 -3.67 -7.83 -20.98
N SER A 567 -3.02 -7.82 -19.80
CA SER A 567 -2.31 -8.99 -19.28
C SER A 567 -3.22 -10.23 -19.19
N THR A 568 -4.49 -10.08 -18.80
CA THR A 568 -5.49 -11.16 -18.82
C THR A 568 -5.65 -11.75 -20.21
N THR A 569 -5.87 -10.90 -21.21
CA THR A 569 -6.06 -11.35 -22.60
C THR A 569 -4.82 -12.04 -23.15
N LEU A 570 -3.63 -11.51 -22.85
CA LEU A 570 -2.36 -12.10 -23.29
C LEU A 570 -2.11 -13.45 -22.62
N PHE A 571 -2.36 -13.53 -21.31
CA PHE A 571 -2.26 -14.79 -20.58
C PHE A 571 -3.19 -15.86 -21.17
N GLU A 572 -4.48 -15.57 -21.29
CA GLU A 572 -5.47 -16.52 -21.78
C GLU A 572 -5.22 -16.95 -23.22
N LYS A 573 -4.84 -16.03 -24.10
CA LYS A 573 -4.62 -16.32 -25.52
C LYS A 573 -3.30 -17.02 -25.82
N PHE A 574 -2.22 -16.68 -25.11
CA PHE A 574 -0.86 -17.07 -25.46
C PHE A 574 -0.16 -17.91 -24.39
N LEU A 575 -0.18 -17.48 -23.12
CA LEU A 575 0.66 -18.07 -22.08
C LEU A 575 -0.02 -19.21 -21.31
N CYS A 576 -1.32 -19.11 -21.06
CA CYS A 576 -2.11 -20.18 -20.42
C CYS A 576 -2.21 -21.37 -21.36
N ASN A 577 -1.22 -22.24 -21.32
CA ASN A 577 -1.14 -23.43 -22.16
C ASN A 577 -0.46 -24.55 -21.37
N SER A 578 -0.72 -25.78 -21.76
CA SER A 578 -0.04 -26.97 -21.27
C SER A 578 0.96 -27.48 -22.31
N GLY A 579 1.86 -28.32 -21.87
CA GLY A 579 2.85 -28.90 -22.76
C GLY A 579 3.92 -29.69 -22.01
N GLU A 580 5.01 -29.89 -22.68
CA GLU A 580 6.10 -30.73 -22.25
C GLU A 580 7.40 -29.95 -22.21
N ILE A 581 8.19 -30.16 -21.19
CA ILE A 581 9.54 -29.60 -21.04
C ILE A 581 10.52 -30.76 -21.02
N GLU A 582 11.54 -30.64 -21.84
CA GLU A 582 12.67 -31.57 -21.89
C GLU A 582 13.97 -30.81 -21.58
N ILE A 583 14.73 -31.31 -20.61
CA ILE A 583 15.98 -30.73 -20.19
C ILE A 583 17.08 -31.69 -20.63
N THR A 584 17.99 -31.21 -21.49
CA THR A 584 19.20 -31.94 -21.92
C THR A 584 20.45 -31.32 -21.27
N SER A 585 21.64 -31.82 -21.62
CA SER A 585 22.90 -31.22 -21.19
C SER A 585 23.06 -29.77 -21.64
N GLU A 586 22.55 -29.39 -22.82
CA GLU A 586 22.83 -28.10 -23.46
C GLU A 586 21.56 -27.25 -23.64
N GLU A 587 20.37 -27.87 -23.65
CA GLU A 587 19.12 -27.21 -24.05
C GLU A 587 17.99 -27.47 -23.09
N ILE A 588 17.07 -26.51 -23.04
CA ILE A 588 15.74 -26.65 -22.45
C ILE A 588 14.73 -26.46 -23.57
N ILE A 589 14.03 -27.55 -23.91
CA ILE A 589 13.06 -27.57 -25.00
C ILE A 589 11.65 -27.51 -24.42
N VAL A 590 10.94 -26.43 -24.72
CA VAL A 590 9.56 -26.14 -24.27
C VAL A 590 8.61 -26.42 -25.44
N ARG A 591 7.87 -27.52 -25.38
CA ARG A 591 6.90 -27.92 -26.42
C ARG A 591 5.48 -27.58 -25.97
N MET A 592 4.91 -26.53 -26.53
CA MET A 592 3.56 -26.06 -26.20
C MET A 592 2.51 -26.82 -27.01
N LYS A 593 1.38 -27.17 -26.38
CA LYS A 593 0.26 -27.79 -27.10
C LYS A 593 -0.34 -26.82 -28.13
N LYS A 594 -0.91 -27.38 -29.20
CA LYS A 594 -1.56 -26.65 -30.28
C LYS A 594 -2.68 -25.74 -29.72
N LYS A 595 -2.63 -24.48 -30.03
CA LYS A 595 -3.61 -23.46 -29.69
C LYS A 595 -3.74 -22.48 -30.86
N ARG A 596 -4.91 -21.89 -31.08
CA ARG A 596 -5.19 -21.01 -32.24
C ARG A 596 -4.12 -19.92 -32.43
N ASN A 597 -3.67 -19.30 -31.36
CA ASN A 597 -2.74 -18.17 -31.42
C ASN A 597 -1.26 -18.60 -31.26
N LEU A 598 -0.97 -19.89 -31.12
CA LEU A 598 0.39 -20.40 -30.92
C LEU A 598 1.32 -20.04 -32.09
N PRO A 599 0.93 -20.12 -33.39
CA PRO A 599 1.82 -19.77 -34.48
C PRO A 599 2.35 -18.32 -34.39
N ALA A 600 1.51 -17.36 -33.99
CA ALA A 600 1.93 -15.97 -33.84
C ALA A 600 2.95 -15.80 -32.70
N LEU A 601 2.77 -16.54 -31.59
CA LEU A 601 3.73 -16.54 -30.48
C LEU A 601 5.06 -17.20 -30.89
N LEU A 602 5.03 -18.34 -31.59
CA LEU A 602 6.25 -19.03 -32.03
C LEU A 602 7.05 -18.18 -33.02
N ASN A 603 6.38 -17.54 -33.97
CA ASN A 603 7.02 -16.60 -34.90
C ASN A 603 7.70 -15.42 -34.18
N GLU A 604 7.15 -14.96 -33.06
CA GLU A 604 7.82 -13.96 -32.23
C GLU A 604 9.03 -14.54 -31.48
N MET A 605 8.93 -15.80 -31.01
CA MET A 605 10.01 -16.46 -30.28
C MET A 605 11.20 -16.81 -31.18
N GLU A 606 11.01 -17.00 -32.48
CA GLU A 606 12.09 -17.20 -33.46
C GLU A 606 13.09 -16.04 -33.45
N LYS A 607 12.67 -14.82 -33.13
CA LYS A 607 13.58 -13.66 -33.00
C LYS A 607 14.58 -13.78 -31.84
N PHE A 608 14.36 -14.73 -30.96
CA PHE A 608 15.20 -15.01 -29.79
C PHE A 608 15.97 -16.31 -29.91
N GLU A 609 16.23 -16.78 -31.13
CA GLU A 609 17.05 -17.96 -31.34
C GLU A 609 18.43 -17.80 -30.65
N ASN A 610 18.89 -18.89 -30.02
CA ASN A 610 20.16 -18.97 -29.28
C ASN A 610 20.17 -18.17 -27.95
N ILE A 611 19.04 -17.81 -27.38
CA ILE A 611 19.05 -17.25 -26.04
C ILE A 611 19.48 -18.29 -25.01
N VAL A 612 20.47 -17.91 -24.22
CA VAL A 612 21.02 -18.70 -23.12
C VAL A 612 20.47 -18.14 -21.80
N ILE A 613 19.98 -19.00 -20.93
CA ILE A 613 19.40 -18.64 -19.64
C ILE A 613 20.38 -18.93 -18.50
N PRO A 614 21.00 -17.90 -17.91
CA PRO A 614 22.06 -18.09 -16.90
C PRO A 614 21.61 -18.89 -15.67
N CYS A 615 20.38 -18.68 -15.19
CA CYS A 615 19.87 -19.40 -14.01
C CYS A 615 19.50 -20.87 -14.28
N MET A 616 19.64 -21.31 -15.51
CA MET A 616 19.39 -22.70 -15.94
C MET A 616 20.69 -23.30 -16.50
N ASP A 617 21.78 -23.12 -15.78
CA ASP A 617 23.13 -23.63 -16.13
C ASP A 617 23.63 -23.19 -17.51
N ASN A 618 23.25 -21.99 -17.94
CA ASN A 618 23.53 -21.45 -19.27
C ASN A 618 23.04 -22.32 -20.44
N LYS A 619 21.95 -23.04 -20.24
CA LYS A 619 21.32 -23.83 -21.30
C LYS A 619 20.58 -22.93 -22.29
N LYS A 620 20.56 -23.37 -23.55
CA LYS A 620 19.82 -22.73 -24.62
C LYS A 620 18.31 -23.01 -24.43
N LEU A 621 17.50 -21.98 -24.49
CA LEU A 621 16.04 -22.12 -24.44
C LEU A 621 15.47 -22.22 -25.85
N ILE A 622 14.77 -23.33 -26.12
CA ILE A 622 14.05 -23.59 -27.39
C ILE A 622 12.55 -23.66 -27.10
N ILE A 623 11.79 -22.81 -27.75
CA ILE A 623 10.32 -22.78 -27.63
C ILE A 623 9.72 -23.26 -28.94
N THR A 624 8.91 -24.31 -28.89
CA THR A 624 8.32 -24.93 -30.07
C THR A 624 6.89 -25.42 -29.81
N GLY A 625 6.19 -25.77 -30.86
CA GLY A 625 4.85 -26.36 -30.79
C GLY A 625 4.90 -27.89 -30.82
N SER A 626 4.01 -28.53 -30.07
CA SER A 626 3.77 -29.99 -30.21
C SER A 626 2.87 -30.26 -31.41
N SER A 627 3.23 -31.27 -32.22
CA SER A 627 2.39 -31.73 -33.31
C SER A 627 1.21 -32.59 -32.81
N THR A 628 1.26 -33.08 -31.58
CA THR A 628 0.18 -33.85 -30.98
C THR A 628 -0.89 -32.96 -30.39
N THR A 629 -2.13 -33.20 -30.73
CA THR A 629 -3.32 -32.52 -30.21
C THR A 629 -3.61 -32.87 -28.76
#